data_fa34e719a40b0d18b9676977e2d4b327
#
_entry.id   fa34e719a40b0d18b9676977e2d4b327
#
_cell.length_a   1.000
_cell.length_b   1.000
_cell.length_c   1.000
_cell.angle_alpha   90.00
_cell.angle_beta   90.00
_cell.angle_gamma   90.00
#
_symmetry.space_group_name_H-M   'P 1'
#
loop_
_entity.id
_entity.type
_entity.pdbx_description
1 polymer ?
#
loop_
_entity_poly.entity_id
_entity_poly.type
_entity_poly.pdbx_seq_one_letter_code
_entity_poly.pdbx_strand_id
1 'polypeptide(L)'
;VVEDNIRFYSSILPTLYKFVLQQSLEFATEALNTSLEMLRMRGRPKIVLARNYEEAWLLYNRFADNTLGVISDCRFPITEGGEKDETAGHKLFSAIRERDPHVPLILNSSEADKAQLAKECHASFIDKNSKKMDVDLRDHLRDHFGFGDFILRNPDTMEEVARLRNLKDLQDNIFKL
;
A
#
# COMPACT_ATOMS: atom_id res chain seq x y z
N VAL A 1 0.26 7.59 -0.25
CA VAL A 1 -1.07 7.89 0.30
C VAL A 1 -1.64 9.06 -0.47
N VAL A 2 -2.90 8.96 -0.94
CA VAL A 2 -3.62 10.05 -1.61
C VAL A 2 -4.86 10.40 -0.78
N GLU A 3 -4.88 11.61 -0.21
CA GLU A 3 -5.95 12.07 0.67
C GLU A 3 -5.88 13.60 0.79
N ASP A 4 -6.92 14.31 0.40
CA ASP A 4 -6.98 15.77 0.45
C ASP A 4 -7.52 16.31 1.78
N ASN A 5 -8.27 15.50 2.52
CA ASN A 5 -8.91 15.91 3.76
C ASN A 5 -7.98 15.73 4.97
N ILE A 6 -7.64 16.87 5.61
CA ILE A 6 -6.75 16.92 6.77
C ILE A 6 -7.22 16.01 7.92
N ARG A 7 -8.52 15.88 8.14
CA ARG A 7 -9.06 15.03 9.20
C ARG A 7 -8.71 13.56 8.98
N PHE A 8 -8.79 13.09 7.73
CA PHE A 8 -8.52 11.69 7.40
C PHE A 8 -7.03 11.39 7.34
N TYR A 9 -6.22 12.22 6.66
CA TYR A 9 -4.79 11.92 6.64
C TYR A 9 -4.12 12.11 8.00
N SER A 10 -4.62 13.00 8.87
CA SER A 10 -4.12 13.12 10.25
C SER A 10 -4.45 11.89 11.12
N SER A 11 -5.45 11.11 10.75
CA SER A 11 -5.78 9.84 11.41
C SER A 11 -4.96 8.68 10.85
N ILE A 12 -4.90 8.55 9.52
CA ILE A 12 -4.29 7.38 8.87
C ILE A 12 -2.76 7.41 8.94
N LEU A 13 -2.12 8.58 8.77
CA LEU A 13 -0.66 8.68 8.71
C LEU A 13 0.02 8.18 10.00
N PRO A 14 -0.41 8.54 11.22
CA PRO A 14 0.19 8.02 12.44
C PRO A 14 0.13 6.49 12.54
N THR A 15 -0.99 5.89 12.13
CA THR A 15 -1.17 4.43 12.09
C THR A 15 -0.19 3.79 11.12
N LEU A 16 -0.06 4.35 9.91
CA LEU A 16 0.89 3.89 8.90
C LEU A 16 2.34 4.02 9.37
N TYR A 17 2.73 5.19 9.93
CA TYR A 17 4.08 5.40 10.44
C TYR A 17 4.44 4.43 11.57
N LYS A 18 3.51 4.21 12.50
CA LYS A 18 3.69 3.25 13.59
C LYS A 18 3.88 1.83 13.06
N PHE A 19 3.05 1.43 12.10
CA PHE A 19 3.14 0.11 11.49
C PHE A 19 4.47 -0.07 10.75
N VAL A 20 4.85 0.86 9.87
CA VAL A 20 6.11 0.81 9.11
C VAL A 20 7.32 0.79 10.05
N LEU A 21 7.29 1.59 11.13
CA LEU A 21 8.37 1.60 12.11
C LEU A 21 8.48 0.26 12.83
N GLN A 22 7.37 -0.29 13.30
CA GLN A 22 7.33 -1.57 13.98
C GLN A 22 7.86 -2.71 13.09
N GLN A 23 7.39 -2.81 11.86
CA GLN A 23 7.86 -3.81 10.90
C GLN A 23 9.36 -3.63 10.57
N SER A 24 9.83 -2.38 10.46
CA SER A 24 11.25 -2.11 10.23
C SER A 24 12.12 -2.52 11.41
N LEU A 25 11.64 -2.36 12.65
CA LEU A 25 12.33 -2.81 13.85
C LEU A 25 12.39 -4.34 13.93
N GLU A 26 11.27 -5.02 13.68
CA GLU A 26 11.21 -6.49 13.64
C GLU A 26 12.20 -7.03 12.59
N PHE A 27 12.22 -6.45 11.41
CA PHE A 27 13.15 -6.83 10.34
C PHE A 27 14.61 -6.51 10.69
N ALA A 28 14.87 -5.43 11.42
CA ALA A 28 16.23 -5.05 11.86
C ALA A 28 16.78 -6.03 12.90
N THR A 29 15.94 -6.53 13.82
CA THR A 29 16.38 -7.49 14.85
C THR A 29 16.88 -8.83 14.29
N GLU A 30 16.50 -9.18 13.07
CA GLU A 30 17.01 -10.38 12.38
C GLU A 30 18.39 -10.17 11.74
N ALA A 31 18.98 -8.98 11.88
CA ALA A 31 20.29 -8.69 11.29
C ALA A 31 21.42 -9.39 12.04
N LEU A 32 22.39 -9.92 11.30
CA LEU A 32 23.54 -10.64 11.85
C LEU A 32 24.55 -9.73 12.60
N ASN A 33 24.49 -8.42 12.36
CA ASN A 33 25.37 -7.44 13.00
C ASN A 33 24.78 -6.02 12.95
N THR A 34 25.34 -5.11 13.76
CA THR A 34 24.90 -3.71 13.90
C THR A 34 24.94 -2.93 12.58
N SER A 35 25.89 -3.21 11.69
CA SER A 35 25.97 -2.52 10.40
C SER A 35 24.81 -2.89 9.48
N LEU A 36 24.41 -4.16 9.43
CA LEU A 36 23.24 -4.64 8.71
C LEU A 36 21.95 -4.14 9.34
N GLU A 37 21.87 -4.08 10.66
CA GLU A 37 20.75 -3.50 11.39
C GLU A 37 20.54 -2.03 10.99
N MET A 38 21.60 -1.22 11.00
CA MET A 38 21.55 0.18 10.56
C MET A 38 21.14 0.32 9.09
N LEU A 39 21.60 -0.57 8.21
CA LEU A 39 21.23 -0.57 6.79
C LEU A 39 19.75 -0.86 6.60
N ARG A 40 19.21 -1.87 7.29
CA ARG A 40 17.79 -2.22 7.28
C ARG A 40 16.92 -1.08 7.79
N MET A 41 17.31 -0.44 8.88
CA MET A 41 16.61 0.74 9.42
C MET A 41 16.62 1.94 8.46
N ARG A 42 17.70 2.14 7.70
CA ARG A 42 17.77 3.20 6.66
C ARG A 42 16.92 2.86 5.44
N GLY A 43 16.82 1.58 5.08
CA GLY A 43 16.02 1.08 3.96
C GLY A 43 14.51 1.04 4.20
N ARG A 44 14.04 1.48 5.38
CA ARG A 44 12.61 1.45 5.71
C ARG A 44 11.78 2.23 4.68
N PRO A 45 10.56 1.74 4.37
CA PRO A 45 9.65 2.44 3.47
C PRO A 45 9.36 3.86 3.92
N LYS A 46 9.23 4.77 2.96
CA LYS A 46 8.82 6.16 3.18
C LYS A 46 7.36 6.29 2.82
N ILE A 47 6.63 7.05 3.63
CA ILE A 47 5.24 7.39 3.35
C ILE A 47 5.24 8.77 2.72
N VAL A 48 4.67 8.87 1.53
CA VAL A 48 4.51 10.12 0.79
C VAL A 48 3.02 10.41 0.69
N LEU A 49 2.63 11.65 0.97
CA LEU A 49 1.26 12.14 0.88
C LEU A 49 1.09 12.99 -0.37
N ALA A 50 0.06 12.69 -1.17
CA ALA A 50 -0.45 13.53 -2.25
C ALA A 50 -1.87 13.97 -1.92
N ARG A 51 -2.27 15.16 -2.37
CA ARG A 51 -3.58 15.74 -2.07
C ARG A 51 -4.46 15.95 -3.30
N ASN A 52 -3.95 15.66 -4.48
CA ASN A 52 -4.67 15.70 -5.74
C ASN A 52 -4.12 14.66 -6.70
N TYR A 53 -4.82 14.47 -7.82
CA TYR A 53 -4.47 13.46 -8.82
C TYR A 53 -3.12 13.75 -9.49
N GLU A 54 -2.88 14.99 -9.92
CA GLU A 54 -1.63 15.35 -10.61
C GLU A 54 -0.41 15.11 -9.73
N GLU A 55 -0.48 15.50 -8.45
CA GLU A 55 0.58 15.25 -7.48
C GLU A 55 0.80 13.73 -7.26
N ALA A 56 -0.30 12.98 -7.08
CA ALA A 56 -0.24 11.53 -6.90
C ALA A 56 0.38 10.83 -8.11
N TRP A 57 -0.04 11.21 -9.30
CA TRP A 57 0.47 10.64 -10.55
C TRP A 57 1.94 11.00 -10.80
N LEU A 58 2.34 12.24 -10.52
CA LEU A 58 3.73 12.69 -10.61
C LEU A 58 4.64 11.87 -9.67
N LEU A 59 4.22 11.73 -8.40
CA LEU A 59 4.95 10.97 -7.40
C LEU A 59 5.04 9.49 -7.76
N TYR A 60 3.93 8.90 -8.19
CA TYR A 60 3.92 7.51 -8.63
C TYR A 60 4.88 7.29 -9.81
N ASN A 61 4.82 8.10 -10.84
CA ASN A 61 5.71 7.99 -12.00
C ASN A 61 7.20 8.14 -11.62
N ARG A 62 7.50 9.01 -10.66
CA ARG A 62 8.87 9.23 -10.19
C ARG A 62 9.44 8.06 -9.41
N PHE A 63 8.59 7.35 -8.67
CA PHE A 63 9.00 6.31 -7.73
C PHE A 63 8.40 4.93 -8.04
N ALA A 64 7.88 4.70 -9.23
CA ALA A 64 7.13 3.48 -9.56
C ALA A 64 7.89 2.20 -9.18
N ASP A 65 9.18 2.10 -9.59
CA ASP A 65 10.01 0.92 -9.34
C ASP A 65 10.33 0.67 -7.84
N ASN A 66 10.06 1.66 -6.99
CA ASN A 66 10.28 1.59 -5.54
C ASN A 66 8.98 1.77 -4.75
N THR A 67 7.82 1.73 -5.41
CA THR A 67 6.52 1.86 -4.77
C THR A 67 6.04 0.50 -4.26
N LEU A 68 5.92 0.34 -2.94
CA LEU A 68 5.39 -0.88 -2.33
C LEU A 68 3.89 -1.00 -2.46
N GLY A 69 3.19 0.11 -2.60
CA GLY A 69 1.75 0.13 -2.77
C GLY A 69 1.17 1.53 -2.64
N VAL A 70 -0.10 1.68 -3.01
CA VAL A 70 -0.82 2.97 -2.99
C VAL A 70 -2.11 2.82 -2.18
N ILE A 71 -2.31 3.76 -1.24
CA ILE A 71 -3.55 3.91 -0.48
C ILE A 71 -4.18 5.22 -0.94
N SER A 72 -5.40 5.18 -1.44
CA SER A 72 -6.08 6.36 -1.97
C SER A 72 -7.49 6.49 -1.44
N ASP A 73 -7.92 7.74 -1.19
CA ASP A 73 -9.34 8.05 -1.15
C ASP A 73 -9.95 7.84 -2.56
N CYS A 74 -11.27 7.77 -2.62
CA CYS A 74 -12.02 7.73 -3.87
C CYS A 74 -12.18 9.13 -4.47
N ARG A 75 -12.41 10.14 -3.62
CA ARG A 75 -12.84 11.48 -4.01
C ARG A 75 -11.87 12.56 -3.57
N PHE A 76 -11.17 13.14 -4.52
CA PHE A 76 -10.24 14.25 -4.31
C PHE A 76 -10.09 15.09 -5.59
N PRO A 77 -9.50 16.33 -5.52
CA PRO A 77 -9.31 17.16 -6.70
C PRO A 77 -8.37 16.55 -7.74
N ILE A 78 -8.62 16.84 -9.01
CA ILE A 78 -7.66 16.48 -10.08
C ILE A 78 -6.43 17.38 -9.99
N THR A 79 -6.61 18.69 -9.84
CA THR A 79 -5.55 19.69 -9.72
C THR A 79 -5.59 20.36 -8.35
N GLU A 80 -4.51 21.01 -7.95
CA GLU A 80 -4.48 21.78 -6.69
C GLU A 80 -5.55 22.89 -6.70
N GLY A 81 -6.36 22.92 -5.63
CA GLY A 81 -7.45 23.90 -5.47
C GLY A 81 -8.67 23.68 -6.39
N GLY A 82 -8.69 22.61 -7.18
CA GLY A 82 -9.82 22.24 -8.01
C GLY A 82 -11.00 21.65 -7.23
N GLU A 83 -12.12 21.45 -7.90
CA GLU A 83 -13.26 20.72 -7.34
C GLU A 83 -12.95 19.23 -7.20
N LYS A 84 -13.61 18.59 -6.23
CA LYS A 84 -13.44 17.14 -6.00
C LYS A 84 -14.11 16.34 -7.11
N ASP A 85 -13.36 15.41 -7.67
CA ASP A 85 -13.86 14.42 -8.62
C ASP A 85 -14.21 13.13 -7.86
N GLU A 86 -15.46 12.67 -8.03
CA GLU A 86 -16.02 11.50 -7.34
C GLU A 86 -15.33 10.18 -7.70
N THR A 87 -14.58 10.16 -8.79
CA THR A 87 -13.92 8.98 -9.35
C THR A 87 -12.41 9.13 -9.48
N ALA A 88 -11.83 10.17 -8.87
CA ALA A 88 -10.40 10.45 -8.97
C ALA A 88 -9.53 9.26 -8.54
N GLY A 89 -9.88 8.59 -7.44
CA GLY A 89 -9.17 7.39 -6.96
C GLY A 89 -9.27 6.22 -7.93
N HIS A 90 -10.45 5.99 -8.51
CA HIS A 90 -10.63 4.96 -9.54
C HIS A 90 -9.79 5.27 -10.80
N LYS A 91 -9.82 6.52 -11.30
CA LYS A 91 -9.00 6.95 -12.43
C LYS A 91 -7.51 6.74 -12.17
N LEU A 92 -7.06 7.11 -10.97
CA LEU A 92 -5.67 6.91 -10.56
C LEU A 92 -5.30 5.42 -10.55
N PHE A 93 -6.14 4.57 -9.98
CA PHE A 93 -5.87 3.15 -9.90
C PHE A 93 -5.90 2.47 -11.26
N SER A 94 -6.80 2.86 -12.15
CA SER A 94 -6.83 2.38 -13.53
C SER A 94 -5.54 2.71 -14.26
N ALA A 95 -5.08 3.95 -14.17
CA ALA A 95 -3.82 4.38 -14.78
C ALA A 95 -2.59 3.66 -14.18
N ILE A 96 -2.61 3.37 -12.87
CA ILE A 96 -1.56 2.58 -12.22
C ILE A 96 -1.59 1.14 -12.74
N ARG A 97 -2.76 0.50 -12.86
CA ARG A 97 -2.91 -0.88 -13.35
C ARG A 97 -2.44 -1.07 -14.79
N GLU A 98 -2.63 -0.08 -15.65
CA GLU A 98 -2.11 -0.11 -17.02
C GLU A 98 -0.58 -0.19 -17.04
N ARG A 99 0.10 0.40 -16.06
CA ARG A 99 1.55 0.43 -15.96
C ARG A 99 2.11 -0.73 -15.13
N ASP A 100 1.48 -1.02 -14.00
CA ASP A 100 1.86 -2.08 -13.07
C ASP A 100 0.62 -2.85 -12.60
N PRO A 101 0.36 -4.02 -13.21
CA PRO A 101 -0.80 -4.84 -12.86
C PRO A 101 -0.73 -5.44 -11.45
N HIS A 102 0.44 -5.43 -10.80
CA HIS A 102 0.67 -6.18 -9.56
C HIS A 102 0.86 -5.31 -8.31
N VAL A 103 1.09 -4.00 -8.45
CA VAL A 103 1.29 -3.15 -7.27
C VAL A 103 0.08 -3.19 -6.34
N PRO A 104 0.25 -3.40 -5.02
CA PRO A 104 -0.86 -3.40 -4.08
C PRO A 104 -1.58 -2.05 -4.02
N LEU A 105 -2.90 -2.06 -4.17
CA LEU A 105 -3.76 -0.88 -4.11
C LEU A 105 -4.81 -1.04 -3.03
N ILE A 106 -5.02 0.02 -2.24
CA ILE A 106 -6.06 0.10 -1.21
C ILE A 106 -6.91 1.34 -1.46
N LEU A 107 -8.19 1.14 -1.73
CA LEU A 107 -9.18 2.21 -1.77
C LEU A 107 -9.75 2.40 -0.36
N ASN A 108 -9.50 3.57 0.22
CA ASN A 108 -9.98 3.92 1.56
C ASN A 108 -11.08 4.97 1.43
N SER A 109 -12.34 4.60 1.59
CA SER A 109 -13.48 5.49 1.40
C SER A 109 -14.48 5.39 2.55
N SER A 110 -15.23 6.49 2.79
CA SER A 110 -16.36 6.49 3.71
C SER A 110 -17.68 6.00 3.07
N GLU A 111 -17.66 5.72 1.77
CA GLU A 111 -18.81 5.33 0.97
C GLU A 111 -18.69 3.84 0.62
N ALA A 112 -19.52 3.00 1.23
CA ALA A 112 -19.45 1.54 1.08
C ALA A 112 -19.75 1.04 -0.36
N ASP A 113 -20.53 1.81 -1.13
CA ASP A 113 -20.82 1.52 -2.54
C ASP A 113 -19.56 1.60 -3.43
N LYS A 114 -18.52 2.33 -3.01
CA LYS A 114 -17.23 2.39 -3.70
C LYS A 114 -16.41 1.09 -3.66
N ALA A 115 -16.84 0.11 -2.85
CA ALA A 115 -16.21 -1.22 -2.82
C ALA A 115 -16.23 -1.91 -4.20
N GLN A 116 -17.24 -1.63 -5.04
CA GLN A 116 -17.29 -2.17 -6.39
C GLN A 116 -16.20 -1.56 -7.29
N LEU A 117 -15.94 -0.25 -7.18
CA LEU A 117 -14.85 0.42 -7.92
C LEU A 117 -13.47 -0.13 -7.52
N ALA A 118 -13.28 -0.47 -6.23
CA ALA A 118 -12.06 -1.11 -5.80
C ALA A 118 -11.85 -2.47 -6.49
N LYS A 119 -12.90 -3.30 -6.57
CA LYS A 119 -12.84 -4.60 -7.25
C LYS A 119 -12.48 -4.48 -8.74
N GLU A 120 -13.03 -3.48 -9.44
CA GLU A 120 -12.75 -3.23 -10.86
C GLU A 120 -11.27 -2.91 -11.12
N CYS A 121 -10.60 -2.29 -10.13
CA CYS A 121 -9.16 -2.00 -10.19
C CYS A 121 -8.29 -3.08 -9.52
N HIS A 122 -8.86 -4.22 -9.13
CA HIS A 122 -8.15 -5.23 -8.33
C HIS A 122 -7.48 -4.63 -7.08
N ALA A 123 -8.19 -3.72 -6.41
CA ALA A 123 -7.76 -3.06 -5.19
C ALA A 123 -8.53 -3.60 -3.98
N SER A 124 -7.91 -3.58 -2.82
CA SER A 124 -8.59 -3.81 -1.55
C SER A 124 -9.43 -2.60 -1.17
N PHE A 125 -10.53 -2.82 -0.46
CA PHE A 125 -11.39 -1.75 0.04
C PHE A 125 -11.35 -1.68 1.56
N ILE A 126 -11.20 -0.47 2.11
CA ILE A 126 -11.28 -0.20 3.55
C ILE A 126 -12.30 0.92 3.79
N ASP A 127 -13.27 0.65 4.67
CA ASP A 127 -14.25 1.64 5.10
C ASP A 127 -13.64 2.57 6.17
N LYS A 128 -13.54 3.88 5.85
CA LYS A 128 -13.07 4.93 6.78
C LYS A 128 -13.91 5.06 8.05
N ASN A 129 -15.18 4.66 8.01
CA ASN A 129 -16.11 4.74 9.13
C ASN A 129 -16.10 3.48 10.01
N SER A 130 -15.39 2.44 9.60
CA SER A 130 -15.27 1.20 10.37
C SER A 130 -14.55 1.45 11.68
N LYS A 131 -15.11 0.96 12.80
CA LYS A 131 -14.42 0.94 14.10
C LYS A 131 -13.15 0.09 14.10
N LYS A 132 -12.99 -0.77 13.09
CA LYS A 132 -11.85 -1.65 12.89
C LYS A 132 -10.89 -1.15 11.80
N MET A 133 -11.07 0.07 11.28
CA MET A 133 -10.29 0.61 10.16
C MET A 133 -8.78 0.46 10.38
N ASP A 134 -8.27 0.74 11.58
CA ASP A 134 -6.84 0.59 11.91
C ASP A 134 -6.38 -0.87 11.90
N VAL A 135 -7.25 -1.81 12.25
CA VAL A 135 -6.95 -3.25 12.24
C VAL A 135 -6.95 -3.74 10.79
N ASP A 136 -8.00 -3.43 10.06
CA ASP A 136 -8.16 -3.81 8.66
C ASP A 136 -7.01 -3.25 7.80
N LEU A 137 -6.62 -1.98 8.05
CA LEU A 137 -5.48 -1.36 7.37
C LEU A 137 -4.17 -2.11 7.67
N ARG A 138 -3.88 -2.42 8.94
CA ARG A 138 -2.66 -3.17 9.31
C ARG A 138 -2.63 -4.58 8.70
N ASP A 139 -3.76 -5.26 8.71
CA ASP A 139 -3.88 -6.59 8.13
C ASP A 139 -3.66 -6.54 6.61
N HIS A 140 -4.26 -5.59 5.91
CA HIS A 140 -4.02 -5.39 4.48
C HIS A 140 -2.56 -5.04 4.16
N LEU A 141 -1.93 -4.18 4.96
CA LEU A 141 -0.52 -3.84 4.77
C LEU A 141 0.37 -5.07 4.95
N ARG A 142 0.16 -5.83 6.02
CA ARG A 142 0.92 -7.06 6.27
C ARG A 142 0.71 -8.09 5.17
N ASP A 143 -0.54 -8.29 4.74
CA ASP A 143 -0.92 -9.39 3.87
C ASP A 143 -0.71 -9.09 2.39
N HIS A 144 -0.71 -7.82 1.98
CA HIS A 144 -0.59 -7.45 0.57
C HIS A 144 0.68 -6.67 0.23
N PHE A 145 1.23 -5.88 1.16
CA PHE A 145 2.48 -5.14 0.89
C PHE A 145 3.74 -5.95 1.24
N GLY A 146 3.57 -7.10 1.92
CA GLY A 146 4.62 -8.08 2.10
C GLY A 146 5.81 -7.64 2.96
N PHE A 147 5.64 -6.72 3.90
CA PHE A 147 6.71 -6.14 4.72
C PHE A 147 7.65 -7.19 5.32
N GLY A 148 8.68 -7.59 4.56
CA GLY A 148 9.67 -8.60 4.93
C GLY A 148 9.36 -10.02 4.46
N ASP A 149 8.13 -10.33 4.09
CA ASP A 149 7.74 -11.62 3.54
C ASP A 149 7.75 -11.62 2.01
N PHE A 150 8.16 -12.74 1.43
CA PHE A 150 7.97 -13.00 -0.01
C PHE A 150 6.58 -13.61 -0.20
N ILE A 151 5.67 -12.87 -0.79
CA ILE A 151 4.31 -13.34 -1.07
C ILE A 151 4.23 -13.77 -2.53
N LEU A 152 4.06 -15.06 -2.75
CA LEU A 152 3.88 -15.64 -4.09
C LEU A 152 2.40 -15.77 -4.38
N ARG A 153 1.96 -15.21 -5.50
CA ARG A 153 0.55 -15.20 -5.92
C ARG A 153 0.38 -15.88 -7.26
N ASN A 154 -0.76 -16.52 -7.44
CA ASN A 154 -1.18 -17.00 -8.76
C ASN A 154 -1.38 -15.78 -9.68
N PRO A 155 -0.72 -15.71 -10.85
CA PRO A 155 -0.81 -14.55 -11.72
C PRO A 155 -2.22 -14.31 -12.29
N ASP A 156 -3.05 -15.34 -12.40
CA ASP A 156 -4.38 -15.25 -12.99
C ASP A 156 -5.45 -14.92 -11.94
N THR A 157 -5.37 -15.52 -10.75
CA THR A 157 -6.37 -15.35 -9.68
C THR A 157 -5.98 -14.34 -8.61
N MET A 158 -4.70 -13.96 -8.56
CA MET A 158 -4.09 -13.12 -7.51
C MET A 158 -4.19 -13.72 -6.10
N GLU A 159 -4.62 -14.98 -5.99
CA GLU A 159 -4.64 -15.69 -4.72
C GLU A 159 -3.23 -15.99 -4.21
N GLU A 160 -3.04 -15.90 -2.91
CA GLU A 160 -1.76 -16.25 -2.26
C GLU A 160 -1.54 -17.76 -2.36
N VAL A 161 -0.44 -18.15 -3.03
CA VAL A 161 -0.01 -19.55 -3.18
C VAL A 161 0.93 -19.92 -2.06
N ALA A 162 1.85 -19.02 -1.70
CA ALA A 162 2.81 -19.26 -0.64
C ALA A 162 3.30 -17.93 -0.04
N ARG A 163 3.69 -18.00 1.23
CA ARG A 163 4.32 -16.90 1.97
C ARG A 163 5.59 -17.41 2.63
N LEU A 164 6.71 -16.77 2.32
CA LEU A 164 8.04 -17.15 2.76
C LEU A 164 8.66 -15.98 3.53
N ARG A 165 9.14 -16.23 4.74
CA ARG A 165 9.53 -15.15 5.68
C ARG A 165 10.91 -14.59 5.41
N ASN A 166 11.79 -15.34 4.74
CA ASN A 166 13.15 -14.93 4.47
C ASN A 166 13.74 -15.65 3.26
N LEU A 167 14.93 -15.21 2.84
CA LEU A 167 15.65 -15.80 1.69
C LEU A 167 15.92 -17.29 1.85
N LYS A 168 16.13 -17.77 3.06
CA LYS A 168 16.37 -19.20 3.30
C LYS A 168 15.10 -20.01 3.06
N ASP A 169 13.96 -19.55 3.59
CA ASP A 169 12.66 -20.14 3.29
C ASP A 169 12.37 -20.18 1.79
N LEU A 170 12.73 -19.10 1.07
CA LEU A 170 12.58 -19.04 -0.39
C LEU A 170 13.46 -20.09 -1.07
N GLN A 171 14.75 -20.18 -0.70
CA GLN A 171 15.66 -21.15 -1.27
C GLN A 171 15.25 -22.61 -0.98
N ASP A 172 14.79 -22.89 0.25
CA ASP A 172 14.40 -24.22 0.69
C ASP A 172 13.07 -24.70 0.06
N ASN A 173 12.23 -23.78 -0.41
CA ASN A 173 10.89 -24.09 -0.88
C ASN A 173 10.63 -23.74 -2.37
N ILE A 174 11.54 -23.02 -3.03
CA ILE A 174 11.34 -22.56 -4.42
C ILE A 174 11.07 -23.72 -5.40
N PHE A 175 11.60 -24.91 -5.14
CA PHE A 175 11.38 -26.10 -5.97
C PHE A 175 10.18 -26.96 -5.55
N LYS A 176 9.44 -26.53 -4.51
CA LYS A 176 8.23 -27.21 -4.03
C LYS A 176 6.96 -26.45 -4.44
N LEU A 177 7.12 -25.26 -4.99
CA LEU A 177 6.07 -24.38 -5.48
C LEU A 177 5.85 -24.59 -6.97
#